data_7b53efab8534ea4fafb01f12d2e6e9fc
#
_entry.id   7b53efab8534ea4fafb01f12d2e6e9fc
#
_cell.length_a   1.000
_cell.length_b   1.000
_cell.length_c   1.000
_cell.angle_alpha   90.00
_cell.angle_beta   90.00
_cell.angle_gamma   90.00
#
_symmetry.space_group_name_H-M   'P 1'
#
loop_
_entity.id
_entity.type
_entity.pdbx_description
1 polymer ?
#
loop_
_entity_poly.entity_id
_entity_poly.type
_entity_poly.pdbx_seq_one_letter_code
_entity_poly.pdbx_strand_id
1 'polypeptide(L)'
;WESFIIKPVGGTVAIGVEMFKLSECLKDPLLIKRYFDDNKKSYNKFLIQELITGFRKHGEIKMYWINGEYSYAVNTVDRGHDDYKVKIVKDKKILDECKKIGDMAVKALPDIKVGTTKINPVMVRTDFTCCLENKKHIPTNYFLNEVEHQDAGSYVNNENIKYPYVQVMADTFVKKAHELVSAGF
;
A
#
# COMPACT_ATOMS: atom_id res chain seq x y z
N TRP A 1 11.96 6.78 18.15
CA TRP A 1 11.86 7.40 16.82
C TRP A 1 12.37 8.83 16.84
N GLU A 2 13.15 9.21 15.88
CA GLU A 2 13.60 10.61 15.72
C GLU A 2 12.56 11.44 14.98
N SER A 3 11.86 10.81 14.05
CA SER A 3 10.78 11.41 13.27
C SER A 3 9.64 10.42 13.08
N PHE A 4 8.46 10.94 12.94
CA PHE A 4 7.24 10.14 12.73
C PHE A 4 6.27 10.90 11.82
N ILE A 5 5.31 10.16 11.28
CA ILE A 5 4.16 10.72 10.57
C ILE A 5 2.89 10.52 11.38
N ILE A 6 1.98 11.46 11.24
CA ILE A 6 0.58 11.28 11.64
C ILE A 6 -0.24 11.28 10.37
N LYS A 7 -1.10 10.29 10.22
CA LYS A 7 -2.00 10.19 9.07
C LYS A 7 -3.42 9.85 9.50
N PRO A 8 -4.46 10.42 8.87
CA PRO A 8 -5.85 10.03 9.12
C PRO A 8 -6.10 8.59 8.70
N VAL A 9 -6.91 7.86 9.47
CA VAL A 9 -7.41 6.55 9.05
C VAL A 9 -8.52 6.77 8.02
N GLY A 10 -8.40 6.14 6.85
CA GLY A 10 -9.32 6.31 5.73
C GLY A 10 -9.06 7.58 4.89
N GLY A 11 -7.93 8.26 5.10
CA GLY A 11 -7.48 9.33 4.20
C GLY A 11 -6.98 8.77 2.86
N THR A 12 -7.08 9.57 1.78
CA THR A 12 -6.61 9.23 0.44
C THR A 12 -5.63 10.28 -0.06
N VAL A 13 -4.79 9.92 -1.03
CA VAL A 13 -3.83 10.81 -1.73
C VAL A 13 -2.98 11.67 -0.78
N ALA A 14 -2.57 11.10 0.36
CA ALA A 14 -1.76 11.74 1.39
C ALA A 14 -2.38 13.01 2.04
N ILE A 15 -3.69 13.26 1.86
CA ILE A 15 -4.38 14.39 2.51
C ILE A 15 -4.36 14.19 4.02
N GLY A 16 -3.88 15.21 4.75
CA GLY A 16 -3.76 15.16 6.21
C GLY A 16 -2.56 14.36 6.74
N VAL A 17 -1.69 13.85 5.86
CA VAL A 17 -0.43 13.22 6.28
C VAL A 17 0.59 14.30 6.60
N GLU A 18 1.10 14.33 7.83
CA GLU A 18 2.10 15.31 8.26
C GLU A 18 3.27 14.64 8.98
N MET A 19 4.47 15.18 8.73
CA MET A 19 5.71 14.67 9.31
C MET A 19 6.14 15.55 10.48
N PHE A 20 6.57 14.88 11.55
CA PHE A 20 7.03 15.53 12.77
C PHE A 20 8.41 15.04 13.16
N LYS A 21 9.24 15.95 13.69
CA LYS A 21 10.45 15.58 14.42
C LYS A 21 10.17 15.57 15.92
N LEU A 22 10.54 14.50 16.58
CA LEU A 22 10.31 14.38 18.03
C LEU A 22 10.94 15.55 18.80
N SER A 23 12.16 15.97 18.43
CA SER A 23 12.85 17.09 19.06
C SER A 23 12.12 18.43 18.93
N GLU A 24 11.37 18.65 17.85
CA GLU A 24 10.55 19.86 17.65
C GLU A 24 9.27 19.78 18.48
N CYS A 25 8.62 18.62 18.52
CA CYS A 25 7.43 18.40 19.33
C CYS A 25 7.71 18.53 20.84
N LEU A 26 8.90 18.11 21.30
CA LEU A 26 9.30 18.28 22.70
C LEU A 26 9.56 19.74 23.06
N LYS A 27 9.98 20.58 22.10
CA LYS A 27 10.17 22.04 22.30
C LYS A 27 8.83 22.80 22.23
N ASP A 28 7.93 22.37 21.35
CA ASP A 28 6.60 22.94 21.19
C ASP A 28 5.52 21.85 21.14
N PRO A 29 5.01 21.43 22.30
CA PRO A 29 3.93 20.41 22.38
C PRO A 29 2.64 20.82 21.66
N LEU A 30 2.45 22.10 21.36
CA LEU A 30 1.28 22.58 20.64
C LEU A 30 1.29 22.24 19.16
N LEU A 31 2.45 21.83 18.59
CA LEU A 31 2.53 21.38 17.19
C LEU A 31 1.54 20.26 16.91
N ILE A 32 1.58 19.19 17.70
CA ILE A 32 0.69 18.04 17.54
C ILE A 32 -0.75 18.43 17.84
N LYS A 33 -0.97 19.29 18.86
CA LYS A 33 -2.32 19.77 19.16
C LYS A 33 -2.93 20.53 17.98
N ARG A 34 -2.18 21.44 17.34
CA ARG A 34 -2.64 22.19 16.15
C ARG A 34 -3.02 21.22 15.03
N TYR A 35 -2.16 20.25 14.73
CA TYR A 35 -2.47 19.24 13.74
C TYR A 35 -3.82 18.55 13.99
N PHE A 36 -4.07 18.10 15.22
CA PHE A 36 -5.36 17.47 15.56
C PHE A 36 -6.52 18.45 15.49
N ASP A 37 -6.34 19.70 15.96
CA ASP A 37 -7.40 20.71 15.90
C ASP A 37 -7.81 21.03 14.46
N ASP A 38 -6.87 21.04 13.52
CA ASP A 38 -7.13 21.30 12.11
C ASP A 38 -7.81 20.10 11.41
N ASN A 39 -7.50 18.88 11.81
CA ASN A 39 -7.95 17.67 11.12
C ASN A 39 -9.16 16.97 11.77
N LYS A 40 -9.48 17.22 13.06
CA LYS A 40 -10.54 16.51 13.83
C LYS A 40 -11.96 16.69 13.28
N LYS A 41 -12.21 17.72 12.48
CA LYS A 41 -13.52 17.94 11.84
C LYS A 41 -13.75 16.96 10.67
N SER A 42 -12.68 16.57 10.01
CA SER A 42 -12.73 15.70 8.83
C SER A 42 -12.45 14.24 9.17
N TYR A 43 -11.70 13.99 10.25
CA TYR A 43 -11.25 12.65 10.64
C TYR A 43 -11.40 12.40 12.13
N ASN A 44 -11.82 11.20 12.50
CA ASN A 44 -12.06 10.81 13.89
C ASN A 44 -11.00 9.84 14.44
N LYS A 45 -10.11 9.32 13.59
CA LYS A 45 -9.04 8.40 13.95
C LYS A 45 -7.76 8.75 13.19
N PHE A 46 -6.64 8.57 13.86
CA PHE A 46 -5.31 8.83 13.31
C PHE A 46 -4.37 7.68 13.63
N LEU A 47 -3.46 7.42 12.71
CA LEU A 47 -2.35 6.51 12.88
C LEU A 47 -1.06 7.31 13.06
N ILE A 48 -0.26 6.95 14.08
CA ILE A 48 1.08 7.49 14.30
C ILE A 48 2.07 6.39 13.94
N GLN A 49 3.00 6.69 13.05
CA GLN A 49 3.93 5.72 12.50
C GLN A 49 5.34 6.32 12.43
N GLU A 50 6.38 5.51 12.69
CA GLU A 50 7.76 5.92 12.41
C GLU A 50 7.92 6.38 10.97
N LEU A 51 8.66 7.47 10.77
CA LEU A 51 9.00 7.91 9.42
C LEU A 51 10.02 6.96 8.79
N ILE A 52 9.59 6.25 7.75
CA ILE A 52 10.44 5.38 6.96
C ILE A 52 11.07 6.19 5.82
N THR A 53 12.33 6.58 5.98
CA THR A 53 13.03 7.48 5.05
C THR A 53 13.28 6.86 3.68
N GLY A 54 13.31 5.52 3.61
CA GLY A 54 13.47 4.76 2.37
C GLY A 54 12.39 5.02 1.34
N PHE A 55 11.20 5.46 1.74
CA PHE A 55 10.12 5.82 0.83
C PHE A 55 10.56 6.83 -0.25
N ARG A 56 11.20 7.92 0.16
CA ARG A 56 11.68 8.96 -0.77
C ARG A 56 12.93 8.54 -1.55
N LYS A 57 13.79 7.71 -0.94
CA LYS A 57 15.07 7.32 -1.51
C LYS A 57 14.95 6.17 -2.51
N HIS A 58 14.17 5.17 -2.20
CA HIS A 58 14.08 3.92 -2.94
C HIS A 58 12.72 3.74 -3.65
N GLY A 59 11.76 4.60 -3.33
CA GLY A 59 10.39 4.46 -3.78
C GLY A 59 9.61 3.40 -3.01
N GLU A 60 8.51 3.00 -3.59
CA GLU A 60 7.56 2.06 -3.01
C GLU A 60 7.34 0.87 -3.94
N ILE A 61 7.47 -0.33 -3.40
CA ILE A 61 7.19 -1.57 -4.12
C ILE A 61 5.71 -1.87 -3.96
N LYS A 62 4.96 -1.84 -5.05
CA LYS A 62 3.54 -2.18 -5.09
C LYS A 62 3.38 -3.55 -5.74
N MET A 63 2.94 -4.53 -4.94
CA MET A 63 2.71 -5.90 -5.40
C MET A 63 1.22 -6.13 -5.63
N TYR A 64 0.90 -6.78 -6.73
CA TYR A 64 -0.47 -7.06 -7.15
C TYR A 64 -0.78 -8.54 -7.05
N TRP A 65 -1.88 -8.81 -6.39
CA TRP A 65 -2.46 -10.13 -6.15
C TRP A 65 -3.81 -10.18 -6.87
N ILE A 66 -3.89 -11.02 -7.88
CA ILE A 66 -5.11 -11.16 -8.67
C ILE A 66 -5.75 -12.51 -8.32
N ASN A 67 -6.99 -12.48 -7.87
CA ASN A 67 -7.69 -13.66 -7.34
C ASN A 67 -6.93 -14.37 -6.20
N GLY A 68 -6.21 -13.61 -5.39
CA GLY A 68 -5.41 -14.12 -4.27
C GLY A 68 -4.03 -14.65 -4.62
N GLU A 69 -3.63 -14.61 -5.91
CA GLU A 69 -2.31 -15.04 -6.38
C GLU A 69 -1.46 -13.87 -6.81
N TYR A 70 -0.16 -13.94 -6.51
CA TYR A 70 0.80 -12.93 -6.95
C TYR A 70 0.85 -12.87 -8.48
N SER A 71 0.74 -11.67 -9.03
CA SER A 71 0.75 -11.42 -10.47
C SER A 71 1.98 -10.64 -10.92
N TYR A 72 2.19 -9.43 -10.39
CA TYR A 72 3.32 -8.58 -10.75
C TYR A 72 3.62 -7.58 -9.62
N ALA A 73 4.77 -6.91 -9.74
CA ALA A 73 5.13 -5.81 -8.86
C ALA A 73 5.74 -4.66 -9.65
N VAL A 74 5.48 -3.44 -9.18
CA VAL A 74 6.09 -2.22 -9.69
C VAL A 74 6.82 -1.49 -8.57
N ASN A 75 7.87 -0.76 -8.92
CA ASN A 75 8.48 0.24 -8.07
C ASN A 75 8.04 1.61 -8.56
N THR A 76 7.43 2.37 -7.67
CA THR A 76 7.03 3.76 -7.93
C THR A 76 7.96 4.68 -7.16
N VAL A 77 8.59 5.62 -7.86
CA VAL A 77 9.45 6.64 -7.26
C VAL A 77 8.84 7.99 -7.56
N ASP A 78 8.40 8.67 -6.50
CA ASP A 78 7.91 10.03 -6.59
C ASP A 78 8.93 10.97 -5.94
N ARG A 79 9.56 11.79 -6.77
CA ARG A 79 10.53 12.82 -6.32
C ARG A 79 9.97 14.23 -6.38
N GLY A 80 8.65 14.35 -6.64
CA GLY A 80 7.97 15.63 -6.84
C GLY A 80 8.15 16.17 -8.28
N HIS A 81 7.29 17.11 -8.67
CA HIS A 81 7.36 17.86 -9.95
C HIS A 81 7.80 17.01 -11.16
N ASP A 82 6.87 16.20 -11.70
CA ASP A 82 7.04 15.44 -12.95
C ASP A 82 8.10 14.31 -12.95
N ASP A 83 8.80 14.05 -11.85
CA ASP A 83 9.73 12.91 -11.73
C ASP A 83 9.08 11.69 -11.09
N TYR A 84 7.85 11.38 -11.50
CA TYR A 84 7.15 10.15 -11.11
C TYR A 84 7.52 9.01 -12.07
N LYS A 85 8.21 8.00 -11.54
CA LYS A 85 8.68 6.86 -12.33
C LYS A 85 8.04 5.57 -11.85
N VAL A 86 7.58 4.78 -12.79
CA VAL A 86 7.04 3.43 -12.55
C VAL A 86 7.86 2.42 -13.34
N LYS A 87 8.37 1.40 -12.66
CA LYS A 87 9.16 0.32 -13.26
C LYS A 87 8.70 -1.03 -12.73
N ILE A 88 8.66 -2.05 -13.60
CA ILE A 88 8.46 -3.43 -13.16
C ILE A 88 9.64 -3.87 -12.30
N VAL A 89 9.34 -4.46 -11.14
CA VAL A 89 10.35 -5.07 -10.26
C VAL A 89 10.74 -6.42 -10.83
N LYS A 90 12.03 -6.57 -11.13
CA LYS A 90 12.62 -7.82 -11.64
C LYS A 90 13.62 -8.43 -10.66
N ASP A 91 14.03 -7.69 -9.64
CA ASP A 91 14.96 -8.19 -8.64
C ASP A 91 14.30 -9.27 -7.79
N LYS A 92 14.83 -10.49 -7.94
CA LYS A 92 14.28 -11.67 -7.28
C LYS A 92 14.34 -11.58 -5.76
N LYS A 93 15.41 -10.96 -5.19
CA LYS A 93 15.54 -10.83 -3.73
C LYS A 93 14.47 -9.93 -3.15
N ILE A 94 14.20 -8.80 -3.83
CA ILE A 94 13.12 -7.88 -3.46
C ILE A 94 11.77 -8.61 -3.55
N LEU A 95 11.53 -9.28 -4.68
CA LEU A 95 10.28 -10.01 -4.90
C LEU A 95 10.06 -11.10 -3.85
N ASP A 96 11.06 -11.91 -3.56
CA ASP A 96 10.93 -13.02 -2.60
C ASP A 96 10.65 -12.50 -1.18
N GLU A 97 11.33 -11.43 -0.75
CA GLU A 97 11.12 -10.84 0.57
C GLU A 97 9.74 -10.19 0.71
N CYS A 98 9.36 -9.33 -0.24
CA CYS A 98 8.06 -8.67 -0.22
C CYS A 98 6.91 -9.68 -0.41
N LYS A 99 7.09 -10.68 -1.29
CA LYS A 99 6.09 -11.72 -1.53
C LYS A 99 5.80 -12.52 -0.26
N LYS A 100 6.81 -12.90 0.50
CA LYS A 100 6.62 -13.61 1.76
C LYS A 100 5.71 -12.86 2.72
N ILE A 101 5.92 -11.55 2.88
CA ILE A 101 5.11 -10.70 3.75
C ILE A 101 3.73 -10.47 3.14
N GLY A 102 3.66 -10.21 1.83
CA GLY A 102 2.41 -9.98 1.11
C GLY A 102 1.49 -11.20 1.11
N ASP A 103 2.01 -12.41 0.91
CA ASP A 103 1.25 -13.67 1.03
C ASP A 103 0.57 -13.79 2.40
N MET A 104 1.30 -13.44 3.47
CA MET A 104 0.75 -13.46 4.82
C MET A 104 -0.35 -12.42 5.00
N ALA A 105 -0.14 -11.21 4.51
CA ALA A 105 -1.10 -10.12 4.60
C ALA A 105 -2.39 -10.42 3.82
N VAL A 106 -2.27 -10.91 2.58
CA VAL A 106 -3.44 -11.27 1.74
C VAL A 106 -4.25 -12.41 2.37
N LYS A 107 -3.58 -13.41 2.94
CA LYS A 107 -4.24 -14.51 3.65
C LYS A 107 -4.93 -14.07 4.95
N ALA A 108 -4.45 -13.01 5.58
CA ALA A 108 -5.03 -12.45 6.80
C ALA A 108 -6.22 -11.50 6.54
N LEU A 109 -6.51 -11.17 5.27
CA LEU A 109 -7.67 -10.34 4.94
C LEU A 109 -8.97 -11.02 5.36
N PRO A 110 -9.96 -10.24 5.81
CA PRO A 110 -11.28 -10.77 6.13
C PRO A 110 -11.90 -11.46 4.93
N ASP A 111 -12.62 -12.55 5.19
CA ASP A 111 -13.39 -13.23 4.17
C ASP A 111 -14.49 -12.32 3.61
N ILE A 112 -14.47 -12.08 2.32
CA ILE A 112 -15.59 -11.46 1.62
C ILE A 112 -16.60 -12.56 1.36
N LYS A 113 -17.80 -12.42 1.92
CA LYS A 113 -18.89 -13.39 1.74
C LYS A 113 -20.03 -12.75 0.97
N VAL A 114 -20.53 -13.47 -0.01
CA VAL A 114 -21.74 -13.13 -0.75
C VAL A 114 -22.71 -14.30 -0.53
N GLY A 115 -23.71 -14.09 0.32
CA GLY A 115 -24.52 -15.17 0.85
C GLY A 115 -23.64 -16.12 1.69
N THR A 116 -23.62 -17.40 1.33
CA THR A 116 -22.78 -18.43 1.96
C THR A 116 -21.44 -18.64 1.24
N THR A 117 -21.26 -18.01 0.07
CA THR A 117 -20.08 -18.21 -0.80
C THR A 117 -18.96 -17.25 -0.40
N LYS A 118 -17.78 -17.79 -0.13
CA LYS A 118 -16.56 -17.00 0.05
C LYS A 118 -16.01 -16.59 -1.30
N ILE A 119 -15.73 -15.32 -1.46
CA ILE A 119 -15.18 -14.74 -2.69
C ILE A 119 -13.85 -14.05 -2.38
N ASN A 120 -12.80 -14.40 -3.12
CA ASN A 120 -11.55 -13.66 -3.06
C ASN A 120 -11.71 -12.30 -3.75
N PRO A 121 -11.07 -11.23 -3.26
CA PRO A 121 -10.97 -9.97 -4.00
C PRO A 121 -10.44 -10.23 -5.42
N VAL A 122 -10.98 -9.49 -6.40
CA VAL A 122 -10.44 -9.55 -7.77
C VAL A 122 -8.97 -9.13 -7.77
N MET A 123 -8.68 -8.05 -7.08
CA MET A 123 -7.32 -7.51 -6.95
C MET A 123 -7.08 -7.01 -5.52
N VAL A 124 -5.90 -7.31 -5.02
CA VAL A 124 -5.33 -6.72 -3.80
C VAL A 124 -3.97 -6.13 -4.16
N ARG A 125 -3.65 -4.96 -3.63
CA ARG A 125 -2.31 -4.37 -3.72
C ARG A 125 -1.69 -4.30 -2.32
N THR A 126 -0.46 -4.74 -2.20
CA THR A 126 0.35 -4.60 -0.99
C THR A 126 1.52 -3.67 -1.28
N ASP A 127 1.63 -2.59 -0.51
CA ASP A 127 2.62 -1.53 -0.72
C ASP A 127 3.74 -1.65 0.32
N PHE A 128 4.97 -1.76 -0.16
CA PHE A 128 6.16 -1.95 0.67
C PHE A 128 7.14 -0.80 0.53
N THR A 129 7.68 -0.39 1.65
CA THR A 129 8.73 0.62 1.72
C THR A 129 10.04 0.00 2.15
N CYS A 130 11.15 0.38 1.50
CA CYS A 130 12.48 -0.01 1.90
C CYS A 130 12.85 0.62 3.25
N CYS A 131 13.29 -0.18 4.21
CA CYS A 131 13.67 0.26 5.55
C CYS A 131 15.13 -0.02 5.91
N LEU A 132 16.01 -0.03 4.92
CA LEU A 132 17.45 -0.22 5.15
C LEU A 132 18.04 0.82 6.12
N GLU A 133 17.53 2.04 6.08
CA GLU A 133 17.93 3.13 6.97
C GLU A 133 17.32 3.02 8.38
N ASN A 134 16.26 2.24 8.54
CA ASN A 134 15.53 2.04 9.80
C ASN A 134 15.85 0.71 10.48
N LYS A 135 16.95 0.05 10.14
CA LYS A 135 17.34 -1.29 10.63
C LYS A 135 17.41 -1.42 12.16
N LYS A 136 17.62 -0.32 12.86
CA LYS A 136 17.65 -0.32 14.33
C LYS A 136 16.30 -0.75 14.94
N HIS A 137 15.19 -0.48 14.24
CA HIS A 137 13.85 -0.74 14.74
C HIS A 137 13.11 -1.80 13.92
N ILE A 138 13.51 -1.99 12.65
CA ILE A 138 12.85 -2.88 11.71
C ILE A 138 13.85 -3.92 11.20
N PRO A 139 13.69 -5.22 11.53
CA PRO A 139 14.67 -6.26 11.20
C PRO A 139 14.67 -6.64 9.71
N THR A 140 13.59 -6.40 8.99
CA THR A 140 13.45 -6.69 7.56
C THR A 140 13.99 -5.57 6.68
N ASN A 141 14.23 -5.83 5.39
CA ASN A 141 14.62 -4.78 4.44
C ASN A 141 13.42 -4.01 3.91
N TYR A 142 12.24 -4.61 3.96
CA TYR A 142 10.99 -4.03 3.48
C TYR A 142 9.94 -4.08 4.58
N PHE A 143 9.19 -3.01 4.68
CA PHE A 143 8.10 -2.82 5.62
C PHE A 143 6.80 -2.75 4.82
N LEU A 144 5.79 -3.55 5.19
CA LEU A 144 4.45 -3.46 4.62
C LEU A 144 3.77 -2.20 5.17
N ASN A 145 3.58 -1.22 4.30
CA ASN A 145 3.01 0.07 4.64
C ASN A 145 1.48 0.07 4.52
N GLU A 146 0.95 -0.59 3.48
CA GLU A 146 -0.46 -0.52 3.14
C GLU A 146 -0.93 -1.78 2.44
N VAL A 147 -2.23 -2.09 2.62
CA VAL A 147 -2.95 -3.11 1.85
C VAL A 147 -4.20 -2.47 1.29
N GLU A 148 -4.29 -2.40 -0.04
CA GLU A 148 -5.43 -1.84 -0.75
C GLU A 148 -6.18 -2.93 -1.53
N HIS A 149 -7.50 -2.95 -1.41
CA HIS A 149 -8.34 -3.93 -2.10
C HIS A 149 -9.57 -3.32 -2.80
N GLN A 150 -9.74 -2.00 -2.75
CA GLN A 150 -10.87 -1.32 -3.39
C GLN A 150 -10.42 -0.40 -4.53
N ASP A 151 -9.55 0.55 -4.27
CA ASP A 151 -9.24 1.64 -5.19
C ASP A 151 -7.76 1.61 -5.65
N ALA A 152 -7.19 0.43 -5.75
CA ALA A 152 -5.80 0.24 -6.09
C ALA A 152 -5.51 0.56 -7.55
N GLY A 153 -4.80 1.66 -7.80
CA GLY A 153 -4.28 1.97 -9.13
C GLY A 153 -3.36 0.84 -9.64
N SER A 154 -3.64 0.32 -10.83
CA SER A 154 -2.96 -0.87 -11.38
C SER A 154 -1.70 -0.55 -12.18
N TYR A 155 -1.53 0.67 -12.65
CA TYR A 155 -0.44 1.12 -13.54
C TYR A 155 -0.31 0.34 -14.86
N VAL A 156 -1.29 -0.47 -15.24
CA VAL A 156 -1.25 -1.31 -16.46
C VAL A 156 -1.23 -0.49 -17.76
N ASN A 157 -1.63 0.77 -17.71
CA ASN A 157 -1.55 1.71 -18.83
C ASN A 157 -0.17 2.40 -18.95
N ASN A 158 0.74 2.15 -18.02
CA ASN A 158 2.09 2.70 -18.09
C ASN A 158 2.91 1.96 -19.15
N GLU A 159 3.64 2.67 -20.01
CA GLU A 159 4.44 2.12 -21.10
C GLU A 159 5.45 1.05 -20.65
N ASN A 160 5.90 1.13 -19.41
CA ASN A 160 6.84 0.18 -18.81
C ASN A 160 6.18 -1.11 -18.30
N ILE A 161 4.82 -1.15 -18.25
CA ILE A 161 4.05 -2.30 -17.76
C ILE A 161 3.27 -2.85 -18.94
N LYS A 162 3.86 -3.87 -19.59
CA LYS A 162 3.25 -4.49 -20.76
C LYS A 162 2.32 -5.62 -20.36
N TYR A 163 1.28 -5.83 -21.20
CA TYR A 163 0.55 -7.07 -21.33
C TYR A 163 1.46 -8.29 -20.97
N PRO A 164 1.05 -9.29 -20.13
CA PRO A 164 -0.34 -9.83 -20.15
C PRO A 164 -1.23 -9.45 -18.95
N TYR A 165 -0.84 -8.56 -18.05
CA TYR A 165 -1.56 -8.31 -16.79
C TYR A 165 -3.00 -7.84 -17.01
N VAL A 166 -3.26 -7.07 -18.07
CA VAL A 166 -4.62 -6.64 -18.42
C VAL A 166 -5.52 -7.83 -18.74
N GLN A 167 -4.99 -8.82 -19.46
CA GLN A 167 -5.75 -10.04 -19.80
C GLN A 167 -6.07 -10.85 -18.54
N VAL A 168 -5.08 -11.06 -17.68
CA VAL A 168 -5.27 -11.78 -16.40
C VAL A 168 -6.36 -11.11 -15.55
N MET A 169 -6.37 -9.78 -15.49
CA MET A 169 -7.41 -9.04 -14.78
C MET A 169 -8.77 -9.22 -15.44
N ALA A 170 -8.87 -9.06 -16.78
CA ALA A 170 -10.12 -9.23 -17.51
C ALA A 170 -10.70 -10.63 -17.32
N ASP A 171 -9.88 -11.67 -17.48
CA ASP A 171 -10.29 -13.07 -17.30
C ASP A 171 -10.78 -13.31 -15.86
N THR A 172 -10.11 -12.70 -14.87
CA THR A 172 -10.50 -12.79 -13.46
C THR A 172 -11.85 -12.12 -13.21
N PHE A 173 -12.12 -10.95 -13.80
CA PHE A 173 -13.43 -10.30 -13.70
C PHE A 173 -14.54 -11.15 -14.30
N VAL A 174 -14.33 -11.72 -15.49
CA VAL A 174 -15.30 -12.61 -16.13
C VAL A 174 -15.56 -13.84 -15.26
N LYS A 175 -14.51 -14.48 -14.76
CA LYS A 175 -14.64 -15.64 -13.85
C LYS A 175 -15.43 -15.27 -12.60
N LYS A 176 -15.14 -14.13 -11.97
CA LYS A 176 -15.87 -13.68 -10.77
C LYS A 176 -17.33 -13.36 -11.04
N ALA A 177 -17.64 -12.77 -12.19
CA ALA A 177 -19.03 -12.55 -12.61
C ALA A 177 -19.80 -13.86 -12.73
N HIS A 178 -19.20 -14.90 -13.34
CA HIS A 178 -19.81 -16.21 -13.42
C HIS A 178 -19.99 -16.86 -12.04
N GLU A 179 -19.01 -16.75 -11.15
CA GLU A 179 -19.11 -17.25 -9.77
C GLU A 179 -20.29 -16.58 -9.03
N LEU A 180 -20.46 -15.26 -9.17
CA LEU A 180 -21.56 -14.51 -8.55
C LEU A 180 -22.92 -14.92 -9.11
N VAL A 181 -23.07 -14.98 -10.44
CA VAL A 181 -24.33 -15.43 -11.08
C VAL A 181 -24.68 -16.85 -10.62
N SER A 182 -23.70 -17.75 -10.53
CA SER A 182 -23.92 -19.12 -10.05
C SER A 182 -24.30 -19.19 -8.57
N ALA A 183 -23.93 -18.16 -7.78
CA ALA A 183 -24.30 -18.02 -6.38
C ALA A 183 -25.66 -17.31 -6.17
N GLY A 184 -26.34 -16.94 -7.24
CA GLY A 184 -27.70 -16.37 -7.19
C GLY A 184 -27.75 -14.83 -7.14
N PHE A 185 -26.73 -14.18 -7.71
CA PHE A 185 -26.68 -12.71 -7.87
C PHE A 185 -26.92 -12.29 -9.31
#